data_6ebd53f38ff8ae9597c0f4a1583ef79e
#
_entry.id   6ebd53f38ff8ae9597c0f4a1583ef79e
#
_cell.length_a   1.000
_cell.length_b   1.000
_cell.length_c   1.000
_cell.angle_alpha   90.00
_cell.angle_beta   90.00
_cell.angle_gamma   90.00
#
_symmetry.space_group_name_H-M   'P 1'
#
loop_
_entity.id
_entity.type
_entity.pdbx_description
1 polymer ?
#
loop_
_entity_poly.entity_id
_entity_poly.type
_entity_poly.pdbx_seq_one_letter_code
_entity_poly.pdbx_strand_id
1 'polypeptide(L)'
;RMLETPFQIGNNECVVTASIGICLFPKDGGDVETLLRNADTAMYRAKESGRNNIQFYAHDMHLRSLERLNMEQGLRHALARQELEIHYQPQMDLRRDRIIGVEALLRWRHPQRGLISPLDFIPLAEETGLIESIGEWVLRTACQQAKAWQQKHRPTLRMAVNLSPRQFLRPGMVSMIAEILQETGLEPRYLDLEITESLLMKDVQGSIMTMHALKAIGVRLSIDDFGTG
;
A
#
# COMPACT_ATOMS: atom_id res chain seq x y z
N ARG A 1 23.11 -16.18 -13.08
CA ARG A 1 24.09 -16.81 -12.14
C ARG A 1 25.38 -16.00 -12.00
N MET A 2 25.96 -15.42 -13.08
CA MET A 2 27.20 -14.61 -12.97
C MET A 2 27.02 -13.30 -12.18
N LEU A 3 25.84 -12.71 -12.17
CA LEU A 3 25.56 -11.46 -11.46
C LEU A 3 25.09 -11.65 -10.00
N GLU A 4 24.83 -12.89 -9.61
CA GLU A 4 24.41 -13.23 -8.22
C GLU A 4 25.58 -13.27 -7.24
N THR A 5 26.82 -13.25 -7.76
CA THR A 5 28.01 -13.22 -6.91
C THR A 5 28.28 -11.77 -6.50
N PRO A 6 28.36 -11.48 -5.19
CA PRO A 6 28.64 -10.15 -4.73
C PRO A 6 29.98 -9.60 -5.22
N PHE A 7 30.03 -8.32 -5.57
CA PHE A 7 31.25 -7.61 -5.93
C PHE A 7 31.76 -6.80 -4.75
N GLN A 8 33.07 -6.85 -4.51
CA GLN A 8 33.72 -6.00 -3.54
C GLN A 8 34.11 -4.67 -4.20
N ILE A 9 33.56 -3.56 -3.67
CA ILE A 9 33.92 -2.19 -4.10
C ILE A 9 34.49 -1.48 -2.87
N GLY A 10 35.83 -1.45 -2.74
CA GLY A 10 36.48 -0.99 -1.52
C GLY A 10 36.14 -1.90 -0.34
N ASN A 11 35.57 -1.34 0.74
CA ASN A 11 35.14 -2.09 1.92
C ASN A 11 33.65 -2.53 1.88
N ASN A 12 32.93 -2.24 0.79
CA ASN A 12 31.51 -2.53 0.67
C ASN A 12 31.27 -3.70 -0.29
N GLU A 13 30.42 -4.62 0.12
CA GLU A 13 29.92 -5.72 -0.71
C GLU A 13 28.68 -5.25 -1.47
N CYS A 14 28.71 -5.33 -2.80
CA CYS A 14 27.61 -4.91 -3.67
C CYS A 14 27.05 -6.10 -4.44
N VAL A 15 25.74 -6.30 -4.38
CA VAL A 15 25.00 -7.27 -5.19
C VAL A 15 24.32 -6.54 -6.35
N VAL A 16 24.57 -6.99 -7.57
CA VAL A 16 23.96 -6.47 -8.78
C VAL A 16 23.00 -7.49 -9.35
N THR A 17 21.79 -7.09 -9.66
CA THR A 17 20.78 -7.95 -10.27
C THR A 17 20.36 -7.38 -11.63
N ALA A 18 19.87 -8.27 -12.52
CA ALA A 18 19.38 -7.86 -13.83
C ALA A 18 17.93 -8.26 -14.05
N SER A 19 17.15 -7.35 -14.66
CA SER A 19 15.82 -7.65 -15.19
C SER A 19 15.92 -7.70 -16.72
N ILE A 20 15.44 -8.80 -17.32
CA ILE A 20 15.62 -9.10 -18.74
C ILE A 20 14.26 -9.26 -19.41
N GLY A 21 14.02 -8.53 -20.51
CA GLY A 21 12.89 -8.74 -21.39
C GLY A 21 13.30 -9.48 -22.66
N ILE A 22 12.51 -10.45 -23.06
CA ILE A 22 12.78 -11.29 -24.25
C ILE A 22 11.61 -11.21 -25.23
N CYS A 23 11.94 -10.99 -26.52
CA CYS A 23 11.02 -11.10 -27.65
C CYS A 23 11.48 -12.17 -28.62
N LEU A 24 10.53 -12.83 -29.28
CA LEU A 24 10.78 -13.87 -30.27
C LEU A 24 10.40 -13.37 -31.68
N PHE A 25 11.36 -13.36 -32.60
CA PHE A 25 11.06 -13.13 -34.02
C PHE A 25 10.59 -14.44 -34.68
N PRO A 26 9.61 -14.39 -35.59
CA PRO A 26 8.78 -13.24 -35.99
C PRO A 26 7.52 -13.06 -35.13
N LYS A 27 7.33 -13.89 -34.09
CA LYS A 27 6.09 -13.98 -33.28
C LYS A 27 5.74 -12.67 -32.59
N ASP A 28 6.72 -11.98 -32.03
CA ASP A 28 6.51 -10.82 -31.19
C ASP A 28 6.82 -9.49 -31.90
N GLY A 29 7.12 -9.54 -33.21
CA GLY A 29 7.36 -8.38 -34.07
C GLY A 29 7.97 -8.76 -35.40
N GLY A 30 7.62 -8.02 -36.47
CA GLY A 30 8.11 -8.23 -37.84
C GLY A 30 9.32 -7.37 -38.21
N ASP A 31 9.65 -6.39 -37.37
CA ASP A 31 10.76 -5.46 -37.58
C ASP A 31 11.51 -5.19 -36.28
N VAL A 32 12.72 -4.63 -36.40
CA VAL A 32 13.64 -4.40 -35.29
C VAL A 32 13.06 -3.42 -34.27
N GLU A 33 12.40 -2.36 -34.74
CA GLU A 33 11.85 -1.32 -33.87
C GLU A 33 10.72 -1.88 -32.98
N THR A 34 9.82 -2.68 -33.55
CA THR A 34 8.75 -3.38 -32.85
C THR A 34 9.31 -4.37 -31.84
N LEU A 35 10.33 -5.16 -32.22
CA LEU A 35 10.94 -6.12 -31.31
C LEU A 35 11.64 -5.44 -30.13
N LEU A 36 12.38 -4.36 -30.36
CA LEU A 36 13.02 -3.61 -29.29
C LEU A 36 12.01 -3.01 -28.31
N ARG A 37 10.96 -2.38 -28.82
CA ARG A 37 9.87 -1.82 -28.02
C ARG A 37 9.18 -2.89 -27.16
N ASN A 38 8.92 -4.05 -27.74
CA ASN A 38 8.26 -5.15 -27.06
C ASN A 38 9.18 -5.84 -26.04
N ALA A 39 10.49 -5.96 -26.32
CA ALA A 39 11.47 -6.43 -25.36
C ALA A 39 11.63 -5.48 -24.18
N ASP A 40 11.60 -4.16 -24.43
CA ASP A 40 11.64 -3.14 -23.38
C ASP A 40 10.40 -3.22 -22.47
N THR A 41 9.21 -3.43 -23.05
CA THR A 41 7.97 -3.69 -22.31
C THR A 41 8.09 -4.92 -21.41
N ALA A 42 8.66 -6.01 -21.91
CA ALA A 42 8.88 -7.23 -21.11
C ALA A 42 9.93 -7.01 -20.02
N MET A 43 11.00 -6.26 -20.27
CA MET A 43 12.00 -5.89 -19.29
C MET A 43 11.39 -5.03 -18.17
N TYR A 44 10.53 -4.09 -18.52
CA TYR A 44 9.84 -3.28 -17.52
C TYR A 44 8.95 -4.14 -16.60
N ARG A 45 8.26 -5.11 -17.18
CA ARG A 45 7.51 -6.12 -16.41
C ARG A 45 8.40 -6.93 -15.47
N ALA A 46 9.59 -7.32 -15.91
CA ALA A 46 10.55 -8.00 -15.03
C ALA A 46 10.93 -7.12 -13.82
N LYS A 47 11.06 -5.81 -14.01
CA LYS A 47 11.31 -4.86 -12.91
C LYS A 47 10.13 -4.75 -11.95
N GLU A 48 8.90 -4.74 -12.48
CA GLU A 48 7.66 -4.69 -11.67
C GLU A 48 7.42 -5.99 -10.87
N SER A 49 7.76 -7.14 -11.46
CA SER A 49 7.57 -8.47 -10.86
C SER A 49 8.65 -8.85 -9.83
N GLY A 50 9.23 -7.85 -9.14
CA GLY A 50 10.22 -8.09 -8.08
C GLY A 50 11.68 -7.99 -8.52
N ARG A 51 11.97 -7.55 -9.74
CA ARG A 51 13.32 -7.45 -10.33
C ARG A 51 14.02 -8.82 -10.37
N ASN A 52 15.28 -8.86 -10.79
CA ASN A 52 16.12 -10.06 -10.83
C ASN A 52 15.44 -11.29 -11.49
N ASN A 53 14.68 -11.06 -12.54
CA ASN A 53 13.98 -12.11 -13.27
C ASN A 53 13.96 -11.84 -14.78
N ILE A 54 13.47 -12.83 -15.53
CA ILE A 54 13.35 -12.82 -16.98
C ILE A 54 11.87 -12.88 -17.35
N GLN A 55 11.42 -11.99 -18.22
CA GLN A 55 10.07 -11.99 -18.77
C GLN A 55 10.09 -12.09 -20.29
N PHE A 56 9.25 -12.99 -20.82
CA PHE A 56 8.96 -13.03 -22.25
C PHE A 56 7.84 -12.06 -22.56
N TYR A 57 7.96 -11.41 -23.72
CA TYR A 57 6.88 -10.53 -24.20
C TYR A 57 5.60 -11.35 -24.41
N ALA A 58 4.49 -10.80 -23.95
CA ALA A 58 3.15 -11.27 -24.27
C ALA A 58 2.32 -10.07 -24.72
N HIS A 59 1.49 -10.25 -25.73
CA HIS A 59 0.73 -9.14 -26.35
C HIS A 59 -0.15 -8.36 -25.36
N ASP A 60 -0.62 -9.03 -24.31
CA ASP A 60 -1.39 -8.41 -23.23
C ASP A 60 -0.57 -7.49 -22.32
N MET A 61 0.77 -7.58 -22.33
CA MET A 61 1.64 -6.72 -21.52
C MET A 61 1.53 -5.24 -21.91
N HIS A 62 1.39 -4.96 -23.18
CA HIS A 62 1.22 -3.58 -23.65
C HIS A 62 -0.12 -2.99 -23.19
N LEU A 63 -1.18 -3.77 -23.27
CA LEU A 63 -2.50 -3.37 -22.78
C LEU A 63 -2.47 -3.12 -21.26
N ARG A 64 -1.85 -4.01 -20.51
CA ARG A 64 -1.72 -3.86 -19.06
C ARG A 64 -0.88 -2.64 -18.66
N SER A 65 0.18 -2.32 -19.44
CA SER A 65 0.99 -1.12 -19.17
C SER A 65 0.18 0.16 -19.40
N LEU A 66 -0.64 0.22 -20.45
CA LEU A 66 -1.56 1.34 -20.70
C LEU A 66 -2.65 1.43 -19.61
N GLU A 67 -3.20 0.30 -19.20
CA GLU A 67 -4.18 0.24 -18.09
C GLU A 67 -3.60 0.76 -16.79
N ARG A 68 -2.36 0.40 -16.48
CA ARG A 68 -1.65 0.87 -15.29
C ARG A 68 -1.42 2.38 -15.33
N LEU A 69 -0.97 2.93 -16.48
CA LEU A 69 -0.81 4.37 -16.66
C LEU A 69 -2.13 5.13 -16.47
N ASN A 70 -3.22 4.60 -17.04
CA ASN A 70 -4.55 5.17 -16.87
C ASN A 70 -5.02 5.10 -15.41
N MET A 71 -4.72 4.00 -14.73
CA MET A 71 -5.04 3.83 -13.31
C MET A 71 -4.24 4.80 -12.45
N GLU A 72 -2.95 5.00 -12.71
CA GLU A 72 -2.12 5.98 -12.01
C GLU A 72 -2.65 7.39 -12.19
N GLN A 73 -2.96 7.79 -13.41
CA GLN A 73 -3.53 9.10 -13.69
C GLN A 73 -4.89 9.29 -13.00
N GLY A 74 -5.75 8.28 -13.03
CA GLY A 74 -7.03 8.30 -12.30
C GLY A 74 -6.82 8.49 -10.82
N LEU A 75 -5.94 7.69 -10.22
CA LEU A 75 -5.68 7.69 -8.78
C LEU A 75 -5.11 9.02 -8.26
N ARG A 76 -4.28 9.72 -9.05
CA ARG A 76 -3.79 11.09 -8.73
C ARG A 76 -4.91 12.09 -8.48
N HIS A 77 -6.04 11.90 -9.13
CA HIS A 77 -7.18 12.80 -9.04
C HIS A 77 -8.33 12.24 -8.20
N ALA A 78 -8.25 10.99 -7.76
CA ALA A 78 -9.33 10.29 -7.10
C ALA A 78 -9.79 10.97 -5.79
N LEU A 79 -8.86 11.50 -4.98
CA LEU A 79 -9.20 12.29 -3.79
C LEU A 79 -9.95 13.56 -4.13
N ALA A 80 -9.43 14.36 -5.07
CA ALA A 80 -10.06 15.64 -5.45
C ALA A 80 -11.43 15.45 -6.11
N ARG A 81 -11.64 14.33 -6.78
CA ARG A 81 -12.90 13.96 -7.44
C ARG A 81 -13.88 13.21 -6.54
N GLN A 82 -13.51 12.98 -5.28
CA GLN A 82 -14.34 12.22 -4.31
C GLN A 82 -14.68 10.79 -4.80
N GLU A 83 -13.74 10.17 -5.50
CA GLU A 83 -13.88 8.79 -6.03
C GLU A 83 -13.47 7.73 -4.99
N LEU A 84 -12.82 8.15 -3.88
CA LEU A 84 -12.44 7.27 -2.78
C LEU A 84 -13.52 7.24 -1.72
N GLU A 85 -13.84 6.05 -1.23
CA GLU A 85 -14.80 5.81 -0.16
C GLU A 85 -14.26 4.79 0.83
N ILE A 86 -14.78 4.82 2.07
CA ILE A 86 -14.40 3.86 3.11
C ILE A 86 -15.57 2.95 3.40
N HIS A 87 -15.36 1.64 3.25
CA HIS A 87 -16.26 0.62 3.75
C HIS A 87 -15.82 0.19 5.13
N TYR A 88 -16.76 -0.11 6.00
CA TYR A 88 -16.48 -0.47 7.38
C TYR A 88 -16.91 -1.91 7.63
N GLN A 89 -15.93 -2.76 7.98
CA GLN A 89 -16.18 -4.17 8.30
C GLN A 89 -16.25 -4.36 9.81
N PRO A 90 -17.36 -4.89 10.36
CA PRO A 90 -17.49 -5.12 11.79
C PRO A 90 -16.51 -6.17 12.32
N GLN A 91 -15.90 -5.88 13.46
CA GLN A 91 -15.08 -6.82 14.25
C GLN A 91 -15.87 -7.28 15.48
N MET A 92 -16.01 -8.59 15.64
CA MET A 92 -16.82 -9.19 16.71
C MET A 92 -15.97 -9.84 17.79
N ASP A 93 -16.36 -9.64 19.05
CA ASP A 93 -15.92 -10.46 20.18
C ASP A 93 -16.78 -11.73 20.21
N LEU A 94 -16.21 -12.85 19.76
CA LEU A 94 -16.93 -14.13 19.68
C LEU A 94 -17.31 -14.70 21.07
N ARG A 95 -16.65 -14.27 22.15
CA ARG A 95 -16.99 -14.71 23.53
C ARG A 95 -18.20 -13.98 24.08
N ARG A 96 -18.38 -12.73 23.65
CA ARG A 96 -19.43 -11.84 24.16
C ARG A 96 -20.54 -11.58 23.14
N ASP A 97 -20.41 -12.15 21.96
CA ASP A 97 -21.32 -11.98 20.81
C ASP A 97 -21.71 -10.50 20.57
N ARG A 98 -20.71 -9.65 20.49
CA ARG A 98 -20.91 -8.21 20.28
C ARG A 98 -19.85 -7.59 19.39
N ILE A 99 -20.26 -6.58 18.66
CA ILE A 99 -19.33 -5.73 17.87
C ILE A 99 -18.48 -4.90 18.84
N ILE A 100 -17.16 -5.01 18.70
CA ILE A 100 -16.16 -4.30 19.53
C ILE A 100 -15.39 -3.25 18.73
N GLY A 101 -15.42 -3.32 17.41
CA GLY A 101 -14.73 -2.43 16.51
C GLY A 101 -15.21 -2.55 15.07
N VAL A 102 -14.66 -1.75 14.23
CA VAL A 102 -14.80 -1.82 12.78
C VAL A 102 -13.45 -1.57 12.14
N GLU A 103 -13.21 -2.21 11.01
CA GLU A 103 -12.05 -1.98 10.16
C GLU A 103 -12.45 -1.05 9.00
N ALA A 104 -11.64 -0.02 8.78
CA ALA A 104 -11.81 0.93 7.68
C ALA A 104 -11.10 0.41 6.43
N LEU A 105 -11.87 0.02 5.45
CA LEU A 105 -11.41 -0.58 4.20
C LEU A 105 -11.58 0.41 3.05
N LEU A 106 -10.46 0.90 2.52
CA LEU A 106 -10.44 1.81 1.38
C LEU A 106 -11.04 1.16 0.14
N ARG A 107 -11.86 1.92 -0.59
CA ARG A 107 -12.45 1.54 -1.87
C ARG A 107 -12.29 2.68 -2.86
N TRP A 108 -12.11 2.32 -4.14
CA TRP A 108 -12.05 3.31 -5.21
C TRP A 108 -13.18 3.08 -6.20
N ARG A 109 -14.13 4.02 -6.23
CA ARG A 109 -15.26 4.02 -7.15
C ARG A 109 -14.93 4.83 -8.39
N HIS A 110 -14.32 4.16 -9.36
CA HIS A 110 -13.93 4.81 -10.62
C HIS A 110 -15.16 5.04 -11.51
N PRO A 111 -15.35 6.24 -12.12
CA PRO A 111 -16.58 6.57 -12.85
C PRO A 111 -16.84 5.66 -14.06
N GLN A 112 -15.80 5.12 -14.69
CA GLN A 112 -15.93 4.26 -15.89
C GLN A 112 -15.75 2.77 -15.59
N ARG A 113 -15.01 2.41 -14.50
CA ARG A 113 -14.64 1.03 -14.19
C ARG A 113 -15.42 0.44 -13.02
N GLY A 114 -16.26 1.25 -12.38
CA GLY A 114 -16.97 0.83 -11.16
C GLY A 114 -16.01 0.71 -9.96
N LEU A 115 -16.24 -0.25 -9.09
CA LEU A 115 -15.44 -0.46 -7.89
C LEU A 115 -14.15 -1.21 -8.25
N ILE A 116 -13.00 -0.52 -8.09
CA ILE A 116 -11.66 -1.08 -8.32
C ILE A 116 -11.19 -1.76 -7.04
N SER A 117 -10.60 -2.95 -7.19
CA SER A 117 -10.06 -3.73 -6.07
C SER A 117 -8.89 -3.02 -5.39
N PRO A 118 -8.81 -2.99 -4.05
CA PRO A 118 -7.63 -2.52 -3.34
C PRO A 118 -6.33 -3.20 -3.77
N LEU A 119 -6.38 -4.49 -4.13
CA LEU A 119 -5.23 -5.25 -4.61
C LEU A 119 -4.64 -4.67 -5.91
N ASP A 120 -5.44 -3.97 -6.71
CA ASP A 120 -5.00 -3.40 -7.98
C ASP A 120 -4.40 -2.00 -7.80
N PHE A 121 -4.91 -1.18 -6.88
CA PHE A 121 -4.50 0.22 -6.78
C PHE A 121 -3.64 0.56 -5.56
N ILE A 122 -3.70 -0.18 -4.46
CA ILE A 122 -2.86 0.06 -3.28
C ILE A 122 -1.37 -0.09 -3.62
N PRO A 123 -0.90 -1.17 -4.29
CA PRO A 123 0.50 -1.26 -4.69
C PRO A 123 0.95 -0.10 -5.58
N LEU A 124 0.09 0.35 -6.49
CA LEU A 124 0.35 1.49 -7.36
C LEU A 124 0.44 2.79 -6.56
N ALA A 125 -0.45 2.99 -5.57
CA ALA A 125 -0.40 4.13 -4.67
C ALA A 125 0.91 4.17 -3.85
N GLU A 126 1.38 3.01 -3.39
CA GLU A 126 2.65 2.88 -2.66
C GLU A 126 3.85 3.22 -3.54
N GLU A 127 3.93 2.67 -4.74
CA GLU A 127 5.02 2.93 -5.68
C GLU A 127 5.11 4.40 -6.09
N THR A 128 3.97 5.02 -6.37
CA THR A 128 3.89 6.43 -6.81
C THR A 128 3.93 7.44 -5.65
N GLY A 129 3.83 6.99 -4.39
CA GLY A 129 3.77 7.86 -3.21
C GLY A 129 2.40 8.44 -2.91
N LEU A 130 1.40 8.18 -3.73
CA LEU A 130 0.03 8.64 -3.51
C LEU A 130 -0.60 8.06 -2.24
N ILE A 131 -0.10 6.91 -1.77
CA ILE A 131 -0.55 6.27 -0.53
C ILE A 131 -0.41 7.18 0.69
N GLU A 132 0.52 8.15 0.68
CA GLU A 132 0.73 9.06 1.80
C GLU A 132 -0.47 10.02 1.98
N SER A 133 -0.90 10.68 0.90
CA SER A 133 -2.06 11.59 0.93
C SER A 133 -3.38 10.83 1.07
N ILE A 134 -3.49 9.69 0.41
CA ILE A 134 -4.66 8.81 0.52
C ILE A 134 -4.81 8.32 1.96
N GLY A 135 -3.73 7.85 2.57
CA GLY A 135 -3.78 7.30 3.92
C GLY A 135 -4.02 8.36 5.00
N GLU A 136 -3.52 9.58 4.83
CA GLU A 136 -3.88 10.70 5.71
C GLU A 136 -5.39 10.98 5.64
N TRP A 137 -5.96 10.99 4.44
CA TRP A 137 -7.40 11.16 4.24
C TRP A 137 -8.20 10.01 4.85
N VAL A 138 -7.74 8.75 4.69
CA VAL A 138 -8.37 7.56 5.30
C VAL A 138 -8.38 7.69 6.82
N LEU A 139 -7.23 7.97 7.45
CA LEU A 139 -7.12 8.14 8.89
C LEU A 139 -8.06 9.23 9.42
N ARG A 140 -8.06 10.40 8.78
CA ARG A 140 -8.92 11.53 9.15
C ARG A 140 -10.39 11.15 9.06
N THR A 141 -10.81 10.58 7.93
CA THR A 141 -12.19 10.18 7.68
C THR A 141 -12.66 9.07 8.64
N ALA A 142 -11.82 8.07 8.86
CA ALA A 142 -12.11 6.96 9.77
C ALA A 142 -12.24 7.45 11.24
N CYS A 143 -11.33 8.32 11.69
CA CYS A 143 -11.40 8.90 13.04
C CYS A 143 -12.65 9.77 13.23
N GLN A 144 -13.00 10.61 12.24
CA GLN A 144 -14.23 11.40 12.27
C GLN A 144 -15.47 10.51 12.37
N GLN A 145 -15.52 9.45 11.57
CA GLN A 145 -16.65 8.51 11.57
C GLN A 145 -16.75 7.74 12.88
N ALA A 146 -15.61 7.28 13.44
CA ALA A 146 -15.57 6.63 14.75
C ALA A 146 -16.13 7.55 15.83
N LYS A 147 -15.69 8.82 15.86
CA LYS A 147 -16.18 9.79 16.82
C LYS A 147 -17.69 10.04 16.67
N ALA A 148 -18.18 10.17 15.45
CA ALA A 148 -19.60 10.35 15.18
C ALA A 148 -20.45 9.16 15.69
N TRP A 149 -19.98 7.93 15.50
CA TRP A 149 -20.66 6.73 16.03
C TRP A 149 -20.63 6.66 17.56
N GLN A 150 -19.49 7.01 18.16
CA GLN A 150 -19.35 7.04 19.62
C GLN A 150 -20.33 8.02 20.27
N GLN A 151 -20.51 9.19 19.66
CA GLN A 151 -21.45 10.20 20.14
C GLN A 151 -22.91 9.76 20.02
N LYS A 152 -23.25 8.98 19.00
CA LYS A 152 -24.65 8.59 18.76
C LYS A 152 -25.08 7.38 19.58
N HIS A 153 -24.34 6.26 19.54
CA HIS A 153 -24.84 5.00 20.11
C HIS A 153 -23.77 3.97 20.52
N ARG A 154 -22.47 4.24 20.27
CA ARG A 154 -21.40 3.23 20.45
C ARG A 154 -20.14 3.81 21.11
N PRO A 155 -20.20 4.17 22.40
CA PRO A 155 -19.11 4.92 23.06
C PRO A 155 -17.76 4.20 23.11
N THR A 156 -17.76 2.87 22.95
CA THR A 156 -16.54 2.04 23.05
C THR A 156 -16.13 1.41 21.73
N LEU A 157 -16.71 1.85 20.60
CA LEU A 157 -16.39 1.29 19.29
C LEU A 157 -14.96 1.69 18.89
N ARG A 158 -14.14 0.70 18.53
CA ARG A 158 -12.78 0.89 18.02
C ARG A 158 -12.81 1.01 16.51
N MET A 159 -11.83 1.74 15.97
CA MET A 159 -11.60 1.91 14.53
C MET A 159 -10.23 1.33 14.20
N ALA A 160 -10.19 0.29 13.40
CA ALA A 160 -8.97 -0.29 12.85
C ALA A 160 -8.67 0.35 11.47
N VAL A 161 -7.42 0.71 11.23
CA VAL A 161 -6.95 1.31 9.97
C VAL A 161 -5.63 0.69 9.58
N ASN A 162 -5.57 0.17 8.36
CA ASN A 162 -4.35 -0.38 7.78
C ASN A 162 -3.34 0.72 7.46
N LEU A 163 -2.08 0.53 7.83
CA LEU A 163 -0.96 1.39 7.49
C LEU A 163 -0.02 0.71 6.49
N SER A 164 0.25 1.36 5.38
CA SER A 164 1.24 0.88 4.43
C SER A 164 2.67 1.05 4.97
N PRO A 165 3.64 0.23 4.48
CA PRO A 165 5.04 0.36 4.84
C PRO A 165 5.60 1.76 4.59
N ARG A 166 5.21 2.38 3.49
CA ARG A 166 5.67 3.71 3.11
C ARG A 166 5.17 4.79 4.06
N GLN A 167 3.92 4.70 4.52
CA GLN A 167 3.37 5.63 5.50
C GLN A 167 4.04 5.47 6.87
N PHE A 168 4.22 4.22 7.32
CA PHE A 168 4.81 3.91 8.61
C PHE A 168 6.25 4.45 8.76
N LEU A 169 7.04 4.40 7.69
CA LEU A 169 8.43 4.88 7.66
C LEU A 169 8.54 6.38 7.37
N ARG A 170 7.44 7.07 7.07
CA ARG A 170 7.46 8.50 6.75
C ARG A 170 7.84 9.35 7.96
N PRO A 171 8.82 10.27 7.85
CA PRO A 171 9.08 11.26 8.89
C PRO A 171 7.82 12.09 9.19
N GLY A 172 7.51 12.30 10.48
CA GLY A 172 6.34 13.07 10.89
C GLY A 172 5.02 12.31 10.94
N MET A 173 4.99 11.02 10.63
CA MET A 173 3.76 10.20 10.65
C MET A 173 3.10 10.20 12.04
N VAL A 174 3.89 10.08 13.11
CA VAL A 174 3.38 10.11 14.50
C VAL A 174 2.72 11.44 14.82
N SER A 175 3.33 12.57 14.41
CA SER A 175 2.78 13.91 14.59
C SER A 175 1.48 14.10 13.82
N MET A 176 1.42 13.65 12.57
CA MET A 176 0.22 13.69 11.74
C MET A 176 -0.94 12.91 12.38
N ILE A 177 -0.69 11.72 12.94
CA ILE A 177 -1.72 10.94 13.64
C ILE A 177 -2.18 11.67 14.91
N ALA A 178 -1.27 12.27 15.68
CA ALA A 178 -1.62 13.03 16.88
C ALA A 178 -2.50 14.25 16.52
N GLU A 179 -2.18 14.97 15.45
CA GLU A 179 -2.99 16.08 14.92
C GLU A 179 -4.38 15.62 14.51
N ILE A 180 -4.51 14.52 13.76
CA ILE A 180 -5.81 13.96 13.36
C ILE A 180 -6.65 13.57 14.58
N LEU A 181 -6.05 12.95 15.59
CA LEU A 181 -6.75 12.58 16.82
C LEU A 181 -7.24 13.83 17.58
N GLN A 182 -6.42 14.89 17.64
CA GLN A 182 -6.80 16.16 18.25
C GLN A 182 -7.94 16.84 17.48
N GLU A 183 -7.84 16.95 16.17
CA GLU A 183 -8.85 17.57 15.31
C GLU A 183 -10.20 16.85 15.37
N THR A 184 -10.18 15.51 15.35
CA THR A 184 -11.42 14.71 15.34
C THR A 184 -12.01 14.51 16.74
N GLY A 185 -11.20 14.72 17.78
CA GLY A 185 -11.59 14.48 19.17
C GLY A 185 -11.79 12.99 19.48
N LEU A 186 -11.27 12.08 18.64
CA LEU A 186 -11.27 10.66 18.93
C LEU A 186 -10.18 10.38 19.97
N GLU A 187 -10.53 9.71 21.07
CA GLU A 187 -9.53 9.28 22.05
C GLU A 187 -8.59 8.23 21.43
N PRO A 188 -7.24 8.37 21.59
CA PRO A 188 -6.25 7.51 20.95
C PRO A 188 -6.49 6.01 21.13
N ARG A 189 -6.94 5.59 22.32
CA ARG A 189 -7.22 4.17 22.67
C ARG A 189 -8.26 3.49 21.77
N TYR A 190 -9.04 4.27 21.01
CA TYR A 190 -10.06 3.75 20.10
C TYR A 190 -9.57 3.67 18.65
N LEU A 191 -8.38 4.17 18.35
CA LEU A 191 -7.70 3.95 17.06
C LEU A 191 -6.77 2.75 17.18
N ASP A 192 -6.95 1.76 16.32
CA ASP A 192 -6.08 0.59 16.15
C ASP A 192 -5.40 0.69 14.78
N LEU A 193 -4.08 0.72 14.76
CA LEU A 193 -3.31 0.80 13.52
C LEU A 193 -2.81 -0.60 13.19
N GLU A 194 -3.23 -1.12 12.05
CA GLU A 194 -2.86 -2.45 11.58
C GLU A 194 -1.65 -2.35 10.65
N ILE A 195 -0.60 -3.10 10.97
CA ILE A 195 0.67 -3.13 10.24
C ILE A 195 1.01 -4.57 9.87
N THR A 196 1.57 -4.79 8.69
CA THR A 196 1.97 -6.13 8.25
C THR A 196 3.29 -6.56 8.87
N GLU A 197 3.49 -7.88 9.05
CA GLU A 197 4.74 -8.45 9.57
C GLU A 197 5.95 -8.05 8.70
N SER A 198 5.83 -8.12 7.38
CA SER A 198 6.89 -7.80 6.43
C SER A 198 7.40 -6.36 6.54
N LEU A 199 6.56 -5.43 7.01
CA LEU A 199 6.98 -4.05 7.27
C LEU A 199 8.02 -3.98 8.38
N LEU A 200 7.81 -4.73 9.46
CA LEU A 200 8.68 -4.70 10.64
C LEU A 200 10.08 -5.25 10.35
N MET A 201 10.18 -6.16 9.38
CA MET A 201 11.44 -6.83 9.03
C MET A 201 12.40 -5.99 8.17
N LYS A 202 11.92 -4.93 7.52
CA LYS A 202 12.76 -4.07 6.63
C LYS A 202 13.73 -3.16 7.39
N ASP A 203 13.27 -2.56 8.49
CA ASP A 203 14.07 -1.75 9.42
C ASP A 203 13.55 -1.99 10.84
N VAL A 204 14.13 -2.96 11.50
CA VAL A 204 13.69 -3.40 12.83
C VAL A 204 13.84 -2.28 13.87
N GLN A 205 14.96 -1.56 13.87
CA GLN A 205 15.22 -0.53 14.89
C GLN A 205 14.34 0.70 14.68
N GLY A 206 14.24 1.21 13.46
CA GLY A 206 13.35 2.32 13.13
C GLY A 206 11.89 1.99 13.39
N SER A 207 11.48 0.76 13.08
CA SER A 207 10.13 0.26 13.35
C SER A 207 9.81 0.23 14.84
N ILE A 208 10.73 -0.25 15.68
CA ILE A 208 10.57 -0.27 17.15
C ILE A 208 10.39 1.16 17.69
N MET A 209 11.23 2.10 17.26
CA MET A 209 11.12 3.50 17.69
C MET A 209 9.77 4.12 17.31
N THR A 210 9.32 3.90 16.08
CA THR A 210 8.03 4.39 15.59
C THR A 210 6.86 3.76 16.36
N MET A 211 6.89 2.45 16.62
CA MET A 211 5.88 1.78 17.44
C MET A 211 5.82 2.31 18.87
N HIS A 212 6.98 2.56 19.50
CA HIS A 212 7.03 3.17 20.83
C HIS A 212 6.43 4.58 20.85
N ALA A 213 6.74 5.39 19.85
CA ALA A 213 6.19 6.74 19.72
C ALA A 213 4.66 6.71 19.51
N LEU A 214 4.15 5.81 18.67
CA LEU A 214 2.71 5.59 18.49
C LEU A 214 2.03 5.13 19.78
N LYS A 215 2.62 4.18 20.50
CA LYS A 215 2.09 3.76 21.81
C LYS A 215 2.11 4.88 22.85
N ALA A 216 3.10 5.77 22.80
CA ALA A 216 3.18 6.91 23.73
C ALA A 216 2.02 7.91 23.53
N ILE A 217 1.51 8.09 22.32
CA ILE A 217 0.29 8.89 22.08
C ILE A 217 -1.00 8.14 22.45
N GLY A 218 -0.92 6.85 22.78
CA GLY A 218 -2.02 6.03 23.31
C GLY A 218 -2.81 5.25 22.28
N VAL A 219 -2.39 5.19 21.00
CA VAL A 219 -3.03 4.35 19.98
C VAL A 219 -2.70 2.87 20.19
N ARG A 220 -3.55 2.00 19.65
CA ARG A 220 -3.32 0.57 19.61
C ARG A 220 -2.55 0.22 18.34
N LEU A 221 -1.80 -0.88 18.42
CA LEU A 221 -1.09 -1.46 17.28
C LEU A 221 -1.44 -2.94 17.20
N SER A 222 -1.83 -3.37 16.02
CA SER A 222 -2.10 -4.77 15.68
C SER A 222 -1.20 -5.20 14.52
N ILE A 223 -0.76 -6.45 14.55
CA ILE A 223 0.00 -7.03 13.43
C ILE A 223 -0.99 -7.86 12.61
N ASP A 224 -1.12 -7.50 11.34
CA ASP A 224 -1.93 -8.22 10.36
C ASP A 224 -1.06 -9.13 9.49
N ASP A 225 -1.69 -10.09 8.81
CA ASP A 225 -1.03 -11.07 7.92
C ASP A 225 0.13 -11.85 8.59
N PHE A 226 0.04 -12.10 9.90
CA PHE A 226 1.08 -12.82 10.64
C PHE A 226 1.27 -14.25 10.12
N GLY A 227 2.54 -14.59 9.78
CA GLY A 227 2.93 -15.92 9.30
C GLY A 227 2.75 -16.13 7.79
N THR A 228 2.53 -15.07 6.99
CA THR A 228 2.45 -15.13 5.52
C THR A 228 3.75 -14.68 4.83
N GLY A 229 4.75 -14.28 5.60
CA GLY A 229 6.06 -13.79 5.14
C GLY A 229 7.13 -14.87 4.97
#